data_bb81d583394cde184406de967b685a87
#
_entry.id   bb81d583394cde184406de967b685a87
#
_cell.length_a   1.000
_cell.length_b   1.000
_cell.length_c   1.000
_cell.angle_alpha   90.00
_cell.angle_beta   90.00
_cell.angle_gamma   90.00
#
_symmetry.space_group_name_H-M   'P 1'
#
loop_
_entity.id
_entity.type
_entity.pdbx_description
1 polymer ?
#
loop_
_entity_poly.entity_id
_entity_poly.type
_entity_poly.pdbx_seq_one_letter_code
_entity_poly.pdbx_strand_id
1 'polypeptide(L)'
;MISLLLELLLPLSLMLLTLLVLRPYLLTRLGGRTLYALWCLVPVLLLCFVLPLQLGQNSSLAVMQVYQVGLQQASQQFSSGSLLLWFWLTGVLLFAAAVLRSQLQLRKEKAAATSIELQSASLHSTLPCLLSDRVQGPYISGVLRPEIMLPADFFQRFSPTQQQLILNHELTHWQRGDLFCNLLALGLLMLFWFNPLCWLAYSAYRQDQELACDALVLAGAATADKIAYGKALLSNSEPTPVSWQGLTTHYGDVKQMKQRLLQLQTQQGFSKTTLVAALALVLATGLWLQQPVQAASTTAAVKNEPVPVMRIEPKYPIQAAEQKIEGYVDAKFDISAQGKVSNVRIVRSVPQGTFDKVSITALEQWQYSATGQEHKDMLVKLEFALDLLDTPMERVEVTPTEKHN
;
A
#
# COMPACT_ATOMS: atom_id res chain seq x y z
N MET A 1 4.17 12.89 0.26
CA MET A 1 3.89 11.85 -0.77
C MET A 1 5.02 10.83 -0.88
N ILE A 2 6.29 11.23 -1.10
CA ILE A 2 7.42 10.29 -1.14
C ILE A 2 7.59 9.57 0.19
N SER A 3 7.50 10.26 1.33
CA SER A 3 7.54 9.66 2.66
C SER A 3 6.54 8.52 2.81
N LEU A 4 5.29 8.76 2.44
CA LEU A 4 4.22 7.74 2.48
C LEU A 4 4.53 6.54 1.56
N LEU A 5 5.08 6.75 0.37
CA LEU A 5 5.49 5.66 -0.51
C LEU A 5 6.64 4.83 0.09
N LEU A 6 7.59 5.48 0.76
CA LEU A 6 8.70 4.81 1.44
C LEU A 6 8.22 4.03 2.67
N GLU A 7 7.32 4.60 3.46
CA GLU A 7 6.70 3.92 4.60
C GLU A 7 5.91 2.67 4.18
N LEU A 8 5.20 2.75 3.04
CA LEU A 8 4.44 1.63 2.49
C LEU A 8 5.32 0.56 1.83
N LEU A 9 6.55 0.90 1.43
CA LEU A 9 7.41 0.01 0.67
C LEU A 9 7.75 -1.27 1.43
N LEU A 10 8.12 -1.17 2.71
CA LEU A 10 8.49 -2.33 3.52
C LEU A 10 7.30 -3.26 3.79
N PRO A 11 6.16 -2.80 4.36
CA PRO A 11 5.02 -3.67 4.65
C PRO A 11 4.42 -4.28 3.39
N LEU A 12 4.35 -3.52 2.28
CA LEU A 12 3.91 -4.04 0.99
C LEU A 12 4.86 -5.14 0.48
N SER A 13 6.16 -4.90 0.50
CA SER A 13 7.16 -5.87 0.03
C SER A 13 7.14 -7.16 0.85
N LEU A 14 7.02 -7.08 2.17
CA LEU A 14 6.90 -8.25 3.05
C LEU A 14 5.64 -9.05 2.76
N MET A 15 4.50 -8.37 2.57
CA MET A 15 3.26 -9.04 2.24
C MET A 15 3.32 -9.71 0.87
N LEU A 16 3.81 -9.03 -0.16
CA LEU A 16 3.98 -9.59 -1.49
C LEU A 16 4.92 -10.79 -1.48
N LEU A 17 6.05 -10.68 -0.77
CA LEU A 17 7.00 -11.79 -0.62
C LEU A 17 6.34 -13.00 0.07
N THR A 18 5.59 -12.76 1.15
CA THR A 18 4.88 -13.82 1.87
C THR A 18 3.86 -14.53 0.96
N LEU A 19 3.05 -13.76 0.21
CA LEU A 19 2.09 -14.34 -0.74
C LEU A 19 2.80 -15.14 -1.83
N LEU A 20 3.90 -14.64 -2.40
CA LEU A 20 4.66 -15.31 -3.46
C LEU A 20 5.31 -16.61 -2.97
N VAL A 21 5.92 -16.59 -1.79
CA VAL A 21 6.58 -17.77 -1.20
C VAL A 21 5.57 -18.85 -0.82
N LEU A 22 4.44 -18.44 -0.23
CA LEU A 22 3.40 -19.40 0.19
C LEU A 22 2.50 -19.86 -0.98
N ARG A 23 2.51 -19.15 -2.12
CA ARG A 23 1.65 -19.43 -3.28
C ARG A 23 1.60 -20.92 -3.69
N PRO A 24 2.72 -21.64 -3.90
CA PRO A 24 2.67 -23.04 -4.32
C PRO A 24 1.98 -23.93 -3.29
N TYR A 25 2.23 -23.70 -2.01
CA TYR A 25 1.57 -24.43 -0.92
C TYR A 25 0.08 -24.09 -0.83
N LEU A 26 -0.29 -22.79 -0.90
CA LEU A 26 -1.68 -22.35 -0.84
C LEU A 26 -2.49 -22.87 -2.04
N LEU A 27 -1.91 -22.90 -3.23
CA LEU A 27 -2.56 -23.41 -4.43
C LEU A 27 -2.93 -24.89 -4.28
N THR A 28 -2.05 -25.69 -3.70
CA THR A 28 -2.32 -27.13 -3.50
C THR A 28 -3.32 -27.42 -2.39
N ARG A 29 -3.45 -26.52 -1.39
CA ARG A 29 -4.32 -26.72 -0.24
C ARG A 29 -5.69 -26.03 -0.38
N LEU A 30 -5.72 -24.86 -0.95
CA LEU A 30 -6.91 -23.99 -0.99
C LEU A 30 -7.53 -23.85 -2.38
N GLY A 31 -6.79 -24.23 -3.42
CA GLY A 31 -7.22 -24.11 -4.82
C GLY A 31 -7.14 -22.67 -5.37
N GLY A 32 -7.26 -22.58 -6.72
CA GLY A 32 -7.06 -21.31 -7.43
C GLY A 32 -8.05 -20.20 -7.05
N ARG A 33 -9.30 -20.55 -6.73
CA ARG A 33 -10.34 -19.55 -6.36
C ARG A 33 -10.04 -18.83 -5.05
N THR A 34 -9.63 -19.57 -4.02
CA THR A 34 -9.27 -18.98 -2.72
C THR A 34 -7.96 -18.21 -2.84
N LEU A 35 -6.98 -18.77 -3.56
CA LEU A 35 -5.69 -18.13 -3.79
C LEU A 35 -5.85 -16.76 -4.50
N TYR A 36 -6.67 -16.72 -5.56
CA TYR A 36 -6.98 -15.46 -6.23
C TYR A 36 -7.64 -14.43 -5.30
N ALA A 37 -8.57 -14.87 -4.47
CA ALA A 37 -9.23 -13.99 -3.51
C ALA A 37 -8.28 -13.43 -2.45
N LEU A 38 -7.17 -14.13 -2.10
CA LEU A 38 -6.18 -13.61 -1.16
C LEU A 38 -5.43 -12.36 -1.67
N TRP A 39 -5.42 -12.12 -2.99
CA TRP A 39 -4.83 -10.88 -3.52
C TRP A 39 -5.57 -9.62 -3.09
N CYS A 40 -6.82 -9.71 -2.61
CA CYS A 40 -7.53 -8.57 -2.03
C CYS A 40 -6.88 -8.04 -0.74
N LEU A 41 -5.99 -8.83 -0.10
CA LEU A 41 -5.22 -8.39 1.07
C LEU A 41 -4.31 -7.19 0.73
N VAL A 42 -3.83 -7.09 -0.52
CA VAL A 42 -2.95 -5.98 -0.96
C VAL A 42 -3.66 -4.63 -0.87
N PRO A 43 -4.80 -4.41 -1.54
CA PRO A 43 -5.50 -3.13 -1.40
C PRO A 43 -6.02 -2.89 0.03
N VAL A 44 -6.39 -3.94 0.78
CA VAL A 44 -6.80 -3.79 2.19
C VAL A 44 -5.65 -3.28 3.04
N LEU A 45 -4.44 -3.83 2.90
CA LEU A 45 -3.25 -3.34 3.59
C LEU A 45 -3.01 -1.86 3.28
N LEU A 46 -3.04 -1.48 2.00
CA LEU A 46 -2.83 -0.10 1.58
C LEU A 46 -3.89 0.84 2.15
N LEU A 47 -5.16 0.42 2.18
CA LEU A 47 -6.23 1.19 2.80
C LEU A 47 -6.02 1.39 4.30
N CYS A 48 -5.53 0.38 5.02
CA CYS A 48 -5.21 0.50 6.44
C CYS A 48 -4.15 1.59 6.71
N PHE A 49 -3.19 1.78 5.79
CA PHE A 49 -2.17 2.82 5.95
C PHE A 49 -2.63 4.21 5.51
N VAL A 50 -3.51 4.29 4.50
CA VAL A 50 -4.01 5.59 3.99
C VAL A 50 -5.13 6.16 4.86
N LEU A 51 -5.97 5.29 5.43
CA LEU A 51 -7.06 5.71 6.33
C LEU A 51 -6.54 5.73 7.77
N PRO A 52 -6.41 6.90 8.42
CA PRO A 52 -6.09 6.98 9.84
C PRO A 52 -7.31 6.49 10.64
N LEU A 53 -7.40 5.18 10.86
CA LEU A 53 -8.42 4.58 11.72
C LEU A 53 -8.05 4.86 13.18
N GLN A 54 -8.35 6.07 13.66
CA GLN A 54 -8.23 6.41 15.08
C GLN A 54 -9.32 5.68 15.87
N LEU A 55 -9.12 4.39 16.09
CA LEU A 55 -9.96 3.63 17.00
C LEU A 55 -9.62 4.03 18.44
N GLY A 56 -10.33 5.04 18.94
CA GLY A 56 -10.47 5.28 20.38
C GLY A 56 -9.21 5.63 21.14
N GLN A 57 -8.41 6.58 20.69
CA GLN A 57 -7.34 7.16 21.53
C GLN A 57 -7.83 8.41 22.25
N ASN A 58 -8.64 8.23 23.29
CA ASN A 58 -8.80 9.21 24.37
C ASN A 58 -7.75 8.97 25.46
N SER A 59 -6.48 8.88 25.09
CA SER A 59 -5.37 8.89 26.05
C SER A 59 -4.45 10.04 25.71
N SER A 60 -4.82 11.22 26.18
CA SER A 60 -3.90 12.37 26.29
C SER A 60 -2.87 12.08 27.37
N LEU A 61 -1.92 11.18 27.10
CA LEU A 61 -0.69 11.19 27.87
C LEU A 61 0.15 12.33 27.31
N ALA A 62 0.28 13.39 28.08
CA ALA A 62 1.19 14.50 27.80
C ALA A 62 2.63 13.97 27.85
N VAL A 63 3.10 13.42 26.74
CA VAL A 63 4.50 13.07 26.58
C VAL A 63 5.25 14.38 26.39
N MET A 64 6.13 14.70 27.34
CA MET A 64 7.01 15.85 27.28
C MET A 64 7.93 15.72 26.08
N GLN A 65 7.71 16.53 25.06
CA GLN A 65 8.52 16.50 23.82
C GLN A 65 9.86 17.18 24.06
N VAL A 66 10.96 16.51 23.64
CA VAL A 66 12.26 17.15 23.51
C VAL A 66 12.17 18.14 22.34
N TYR A 67 12.42 19.43 22.60
CA TYR A 67 12.41 20.48 21.59
C TYR A 67 13.80 20.62 20.98
N GLN A 68 13.93 20.32 19.68
CA GLN A 68 15.12 20.63 18.93
C GLN A 68 14.99 22.04 18.35
N VAL A 69 15.90 22.91 18.76
CA VAL A 69 16.01 24.27 18.23
C VAL A 69 17.06 24.25 17.12
N GLY A 70 16.62 24.26 15.87
CA GLY A 70 17.48 24.31 14.70
C GLY A 70 17.53 25.70 14.08
N LEU A 71 18.65 26.06 13.47
CA LEU A 71 18.69 27.19 12.54
C LEU A 71 17.89 26.80 11.31
N GLN A 72 16.74 27.44 11.08
CA GLN A 72 16.16 27.52 9.75
C GLN A 72 17.11 28.33 8.86
N GLN A 73 18.19 27.73 8.43
CA GLN A 73 18.83 28.18 7.21
C GLN A 73 17.84 27.89 6.09
N ALA A 74 17.31 28.96 5.49
CA ALA A 74 16.78 28.92 4.13
C ALA A 74 17.95 28.59 3.19
N SER A 75 18.58 27.43 3.38
CA SER A 75 19.38 26.81 2.35
C SER A 75 18.38 26.43 1.27
N GLN A 76 18.52 27.06 0.09
CA GLN A 76 18.07 26.46 -1.16
C GLN A 76 18.83 25.13 -1.35
N GLN A 77 18.62 24.18 -0.46
CA GLN A 77 18.93 22.82 -0.74
C GLN A 77 17.93 22.40 -1.82
N PHE A 78 18.43 22.19 -3.01
CA PHE A 78 17.85 21.22 -3.90
C PHE A 78 17.75 19.93 -3.08
N SER A 79 16.63 19.78 -2.40
CA SER A 79 16.47 18.70 -1.43
C SER A 79 16.58 17.41 -2.24
N SER A 80 17.37 16.46 -1.76
CA SER A 80 17.49 15.12 -2.33
C SER A 80 16.11 14.51 -2.60
N GLY A 81 15.09 14.90 -1.84
CA GLY A 81 13.69 14.57 -2.04
C GLY A 81 13.10 15.07 -3.36
N SER A 82 13.59 16.20 -3.93
CA SER A 82 13.09 16.67 -5.23
C SER A 82 13.62 15.80 -6.38
N LEU A 83 14.85 15.34 -6.33
CA LEU A 83 15.43 14.45 -7.34
C LEU A 83 14.74 13.08 -7.34
N LEU A 84 14.48 12.52 -6.16
CA LEU A 84 13.73 11.28 -6.01
C LEU A 84 12.30 11.40 -6.55
N LEU A 85 11.66 12.54 -6.32
CA LEU A 85 10.32 12.82 -6.87
C LEU A 85 10.34 12.84 -8.39
N TRP A 86 11.29 13.54 -9.00
CA TRP A 86 11.41 13.62 -10.45
C TRP A 86 11.74 12.26 -11.07
N PHE A 87 12.63 11.49 -10.45
CA PHE A 87 12.93 10.11 -10.87
C PHE A 87 11.68 9.23 -10.85
N TRP A 88 10.93 9.26 -9.73
CA TRP A 88 9.70 8.49 -9.59
C TRP A 88 8.63 8.93 -10.61
N LEU A 89 8.39 10.24 -10.76
CA LEU A 89 7.43 10.79 -11.73
C LEU A 89 7.80 10.39 -13.17
N THR A 90 9.07 10.43 -13.52
CA THR A 90 9.54 10.02 -14.85
C THR A 90 9.16 8.56 -15.13
N GLY A 91 9.40 7.66 -14.18
CA GLY A 91 9.01 6.25 -14.34
C GLY A 91 7.51 6.06 -14.44
N VAL A 92 6.71 6.77 -13.63
CA VAL A 92 5.24 6.75 -13.71
C VAL A 92 4.77 7.24 -15.09
N LEU A 93 5.33 8.32 -15.61
CA LEU A 93 4.96 8.87 -16.91
C LEU A 93 5.33 7.92 -18.06
N LEU A 94 6.51 7.33 -18.02
CA LEU A 94 6.93 6.32 -19.02
C LEU A 94 6.00 5.09 -18.99
N PHE A 95 5.65 4.62 -17.79
CA PHE A 95 4.72 3.51 -17.64
C PHE A 95 3.32 3.88 -18.17
N ALA A 96 2.81 5.05 -17.82
CA ALA A 96 1.51 5.55 -18.30
C ALA A 96 1.51 5.69 -19.82
N ALA A 97 2.58 6.20 -20.41
CA ALA A 97 2.74 6.29 -21.87
C ALA A 97 2.72 4.92 -22.55
N ALA A 98 3.40 3.91 -21.97
CA ALA A 98 3.38 2.54 -22.47
C ALA A 98 1.96 1.92 -22.41
N VAL A 99 1.24 2.11 -21.31
CA VAL A 99 -0.15 1.67 -21.17
C VAL A 99 -1.04 2.38 -22.18
N LEU A 100 -0.93 3.70 -22.32
CA LEU A 100 -1.72 4.49 -23.26
C LEU A 100 -1.48 4.02 -24.70
N ARG A 101 -0.22 3.81 -25.08
CA ARG A 101 0.14 3.27 -26.39
C ARG A 101 -0.54 1.91 -26.65
N SER A 102 -0.50 1.02 -25.66
CA SER A 102 -1.16 -0.29 -25.74
C SER A 102 -2.68 -0.15 -25.92
N GLN A 103 -3.32 0.77 -25.18
CA GLN A 103 -4.76 1.02 -25.32
C GLN A 103 -5.12 1.63 -26.69
N LEU A 104 -4.27 2.50 -27.24
CA LEU A 104 -4.49 3.05 -28.58
C LEU A 104 -4.34 1.98 -29.66
N GLN A 105 -3.40 1.03 -29.52
CA GLN A 105 -3.30 -0.13 -30.40
C GLN A 105 -4.57 -0.98 -30.34
N LEU A 106 -5.03 -1.31 -29.13
CA LEU A 106 -6.25 -2.09 -28.93
C LEU A 106 -7.48 -1.41 -29.57
N ARG A 107 -7.61 -0.08 -29.44
CA ARG A 107 -8.68 0.68 -30.11
C ARG A 107 -8.61 0.55 -31.63
N LYS A 108 -7.42 0.60 -32.24
CA LYS A 108 -7.24 0.41 -33.68
C LYS A 108 -7.59 -1.01 -34.11
N GLU A 109 -7.23 -2.03 -33.33
CA GLU A 109 -7.62 -3.42 -33.60
C GLU A 109 -9.12 -3.61 -33.55
N LYS A 110 -9.80 -3.05 -32.55
CA LYS A 110 -11.25 -3.07 -32.40
C LYS A 110 -11.96 -2.36 -33.57
N ALA A 111 -11.44 -1.20 -34.00
CA ALA A 111 -12.03 -0.44 -35.10
C ALA A 111 -11.91 -1.17 -36.46
N ALA A 112 -10.94 -2.06 -36.61
CA ALA A 112 -10.72 -2.89 -37.79
C ALA A 112 -11.45 -4.25 -37.73
N ALA A 113 -12.05 -4.60 -36.59
CA ALA A 113 -12.71 -5.88 -36.39
C ALA A 113 -14.16 -5.85 -36.92
N THR A 114 -14.65 -7.00 -37.33
CA THR A 114 -16.03 -7.19 -37.79
C THR A 114 -16.93 -7.57 -36.63
N SER A 115 -18.02 -6.82 -36.41
CA SER A 115 -18.99 -7.16 -35.39
C SER A 115 -19.87 -8.34 -35.81
N ILE A 116 -20.09 -9.26 -34.88
CA ILE A 116 -20.99 -10.39 -35.06
C ILE A 116 -21.97 -10.48 -33.89
N GLU A 117 -23.20 -10.84 -34.17
CA GLU A 117 -24.18 -11.22 -33.16
C GLU A 117 -24.08 -12.73 -32.90
N LEU A 118 -23.73 -13.09 -31.65
CA LEU A 118 -23.75 -14.48 -31.20
C LEU A 118 -25.20 -14.85 -30.87
N GLN A 119 -25.89 -15.48 -31.82
CA GLN A 119 -27.19 -16.12 -31.56
C GLN A 119 -26.95 -17.51 -30.97
N SER A 120 -26.45 -17.59 -29.72
CA SER A 120 -26.35 -18.86 -29.01
C SER A 120 -27.46 -18.93 -27.95
N ALA A 121 -28.31 -19.95 -28.06
CA ALA A 121 -29.40 -20.24 -27.12
C ALA A 121 -28.92 -20.51 -25.67
N SER A 122 -27.63 -20.69 -25.46
CA SER A 122 -27.01 -20.96 -24.17
C SER A 122 -26.30 -19.76 -23.53
N LEU A 123 -26.08 -18.66 -24.28
CA LEU A 123 -25.50 -17.42 -23.74
C LEU A 123 -26.60 -16.39 -23.52
N HIS A 124 -27.05 -16.23 -22.28
CA HIS A 124 -27.98 -15.16 -21.90
C HIS A 124 -27.34 -13.76 -21.84
N SER A 125 -26.17 -13.55 -22.41
CA SER A 125 -25.49 -12.27 -22.42
C SER A 125 -25.38 -11.69 -23.81
N THR A 126 -25.85 -10.49 -23.96
CA THR A 126 -25.82 -9.65 -25.19
C THR A 126 -24.50 -8.88 -25.31
N LEU A 127 -23.36 -9.49 -24.95
CA LEU A 127 -22.07 -8.83 -25.15
C LEU A 127 -21.71 -8.82 -26.64
N PRO A 128 -21.31 -7.66 -27.18
CA PRO A 128 -20.86 -7.58 -28.56
C PRO A 128 -19.59 -8.40 -28.76
N CYS A 129 -19.56 -9.19 -29.82
CA CYS A 129 -18.43 -9.99 -30.23
C CYS A 129 -17.83 -9.42 -31.52
N LEU A 130 -16.51 -9.34 -31.54
CA LEU A 130 -15.73 -8.80 -32.65
C LEU A 130 -14.78 -9.87 -33.18
N LEU A 131 -14.80 -10.12 -34.49
CA LEU A 131 -13.85 -11.01 -35.17
C LEU A 131 -12.69 -10.18 -35.74
N SER A 132 -11.47 -10.68 -35.58
CA SER A 132 -10.28 -10.03 -36.12
C SER A 132 -9.20 -11.04 -36.49
N ASP A 133 -8.59 -10.85 -37.68
CA ASP A 133 -7.46 -11.65 -38.12
C ASP A 133 -6.15 -11.38 -37.34
N ARG A 134 -6.13 -10.28 -36.58
CA ARG A 134 -4.95 -9.88 -35.78
C ARG A 134 -4.95 -10.49 -34.39
N VAL A 135 -6.04 -11.08 -33.99
CA VAL A 135 -6.23 -11.69 -32.67
C VAL A 135 -5.93 -13.18 -32.76
N GLN A 136 -5.01 -13.65 -31.95
CA GLN A 136 -4.58 -15.05 -31.94
C GLN A 136 -5.44 -15.93 -31.04
N GLY A 137 -5.96 -15.37 -29.95
CA GLY A 137 -6.82 -16.07 -29.01
C GLY A 137 -7.97 -15.19 -28.52
N PRO A 138 -9.07 -15.81 -28.06
CA PRO A 138 -10.19 -15.10 -27.47
C PRO A 138 -9.75 -14.26 -26.25
N TYR A 139 -10.33 -13.10 -26.07
CA TYR A 139 -10.20 -12.30 -24.86
C TYR A 139 -11.34 -11.29 -24.72
N ILE A 140 -11.62 -10.90 -23.48
CA ILE A 140 -12.57 -9.82 -23.18
C ILE A 140 -11.80 -8.53 -22.85
N SER A 141 -12.34 -7.39 -23.31
CA SER A 141 -11.78 -6.08 -23.09
C SER A 141 -12.84 -5.00 -22.93
N GLY A 142 -12.50 -3.94 -22.18
CA GLY A 142 -13.42 -2.84 -21.89
C GLY A 142 -14.04 -2.95 -20.50
N VAL A 143 -13.66 -2.06 -19.58
CA VAL A 143 -14.14 -2.05 -18.19
C VAL A 143 -15.61 -1.60 -18.11
N LEU A 144 -15.96 -0.54 -18.86
CA LEU A 144 -17.32 0.03 -18.84
C LEU A 144 -18.21 -0.52 -19.94
N ARG A 145 -17.63 -0.88 -21.08
CA ARG A 145 -18.31 -1.45 -22.24
C ARG A 145 -17.54 -2.68 -22.67
N PRO A 146 -17.84 -3.84 -22.07
CA PRO A 146 -17.13 -5.07 -22.36
C PRO A 146 -17.47 -5.59 -23.77
N GLU A 147 -16.45 -6.00 -24.50
CA GLU A 147 -16.53 -6.60 -25.82
C GLU A 147 -15.63 -7.83 -25.87
N ILE A 148 -16.10 -8.91 -26.49
CA ILE A 148 -15.33 -10.14 -26.67
C ILE A 148 -14.66 -10.08 -28.04
N MET A 149 -13.31 -10.19 -28.02
CA MET A 149 -12.52 -10.30 -29.24
C MET A 149 -12.25 -11.76 -29.55
N LEU A 150 -12.51 -12.17 -30.76
CA LEU A 150 -12.32 -13.54 -31.23
C LEU A 150 -11.42 -13.56 -32.48
N PRO A 151 -10.58 -14.56 -32.65
CA PRO A 151 -9.85 -14.78 -33.90
C PRO A 151 -10.83 -15.06 -35.05
N ALA A 152 -10.51 -14.67 -36.26
CA ALA A 152 -11.41 -14.82 -37.42
C ALA A 152 -11.75 -16.28 -37.73
N ASP A 153 -10.85 -17.20 -37.43
CA ASP A 153 -11.02 -18.64 -37.60
C ASP A 153 -11.67 -19.37 -36.40
N PHE A 154 -12.15 -18.63 -35.38
CA PHE A 154 -12.66 -19.17 -34.11
C PHE A 154 -13.70 -20.28 -34.30
N PHE A 155 -14.68 -20.07 -35.18
CA PHE A 155 -15.76 -21.04 -35.43
C PHE A 155 -15.32 -22.27 -36.22
N GLN A 156 -14.20 -22.18 -36.94
CA GLN A 156 -13.61 -23.28 -37.68
C GLN A 156 -12.61 -24.07 -36.85
N ARG A 157 -11.88 -23.37 -35.97
CA ARG A 157 -10.82 -23.93 -35.12
C ARG A 157 -11.40 -24.77 -33.99
N PHE A 158 -12.51 -24.37 -33.39
CA PHE A 158 -13.08 -24.96 -32.20
C PHE A 158 -14.42 -25.66 -32.46
N SER A 159 -14.62 -26.82 -31.82
CA SER A 159 -15.92 -27.49 -31.80
C SER A 159 -16.96 -26.68 -31.02
N PRO A 160 -18.29 -26.90 -31.25
CA PRO A 160 -19.33 -26.13 -30.56
C PRO A 160 -19.20 -26.18 -29.03
N THR A 161 -18.85 -27.33 -28.45
CA THR A 161 -18.61 -27.47 -27.00
C THR A 161 -17.40 -26.62 -26.55
N GLN A 162 -16.32 -26.63 -27.32
CA GLN A 162 -15.15 -25.81 -27.00
C GLN A 162 -15.45 -24.31 -27.12
N GLN A 163 -16.18 -23.89 -28.15
CA GLN A 163 -16.63 -22.50 -28.34
C GLN A 163 -17.42 -22.03 -27.12
N GLN A 164 -18.38 -22.82 -26.65
CA GLN A 164 -19.19 -22.51 -25.47
C GLN A 164 -18.34 -22.37 -24.21
N LEU A 165 -17.43 -23.30 -23.96
CA LEU A 165 -16.54 -23.27 -22.78
C LEU A 165 -15.59 -22.07 -22.80
N ILE A 166 -15.04 -21.71 -23.95
CA ILE A 166 -14.18 -20.54 -24.13
C ILE A 166 -14.97 -19.24 -23.89
N LEU A 167 -16.16 -19.11 -24.50
CA LEU A 167 -17.01 -17.93 -24.33
C LEU A 167 -17.47 -17.78 -22.87
N ASN A 168 -17.78 -18.88 -22.20
CA ASN A 168 -18.11 -18.87 -20.77
C ASN A 168 -16.90 -18.44 -19.92
N HIS A 169 -15.67 -18.80 -20.32
CA HIS A 169 -14.46 -18.35 -19.65
C HIS A 169 -14.30 -16.83 -19.75
N GLU A 170 -14.41 -16.25 -20.94
CA GLU A 170 -14.31 -14.81 -21.13
C GLU A 170 -15.43 -14.05 -20.40
N LEU A 171 -16.66 -14.60 -20.43
CA LEU A 171 -17.81 -14.03 -19.72
C LEU A 171 -17.60 -14.09 -18.19
N THR A 172 -16.97 -15.14 -17.67
CA THR A 172 -16.65 -15.28 -16.25
C THR A 172 -15.69 -14.18 -15.78
N HIS A 173 -14.70 -13.80 -16.58
CA HIS A 173 -13.82 -12.65 -16.27
C HIS A 173 -14.61 -11.36 -16.09
N TRP A 174 -15.57 -11.11 -16.95
CA TRP A 174 -16.43 -9.92 -16.83
C TRP A 174 -17.33 -9.98 -15.60
N GLN A 175 -18.02 -11.11 -15.38
CA GLN A 175 -18.94 -11.27 -14.25
C GLN A 175 -18.23 -11.15 -12.90
N ARG A 176 -16.97 -11.52 -12.81
CA ARG A 176 -16.13 -11.39 -11.61
C ARG A 176 -15.57 -9.98 -11.42
N GLY A 177 -15.67 -9.11 -12.43
CA GLY A 177 -15.05 -7.79 -12.39
C GLY A 177 -13.51 -7.81 -12.53
N ASP A 178 -12.95 -8.86 -13.14
CA ASP A 178 -11.52 -9.04 -13.32
C ASP A 178 -10.86 -7.89 -14.08
N LEU A 179 -11.56 -7.30 -15.05
CA LEU A 179 -11.08 -6.14 -15.80
C LEU A 179 -10.85 -4.91 -14.88
N PHE A 180 -11.75 -4.69 -13.93
CA PHE A 180 -11.59 -3.63 -12.94
C PHE A 180 -10.46 -3.94 -11.96
N CYS A 181 -10.36 -5.17 -11.46
CA CYS A 181 -9.28 -5.60 -10.58
C CYS A 181 -7.91 -5.48 -11.28
N ASN A 182 -7.84 -5.79 -12.59
CA ASN A 182 -6.63 -5.62 -13.40
C ASN A 182 -6.23 -4.15 -13.54
N LEU A 183 -7.19 -3.24 -13.68
CA LEU A 183 -6.93 -1.80 -13.71
C LEU A 183 -6.32 -1.32 -12.38
N LEU A 184 -6.87 -1.77 -11.24
CA LEU A 184 -6.34 -1.46 -9.91
C LEU A 184 -4.93 -2.03 -9.72
N ALA A 185 -4.72 -3.29 -10.08
CA ALA A 185 -3.42 -3.95 -9.97
C ALA A 185 -2.36 -3.27 -10.85
N LEU A 186 -2.74 -2.85 -12.06
CA LEU A 186 -1.87 -2.09 -12.96
C LEU A 186 -1.55 -0.70 -12.40
N GLY A 187 -2.52 -0.03 -11.78
CA GLY A 187 -2.32 1.23 -11.07
C GLY A 187 -1.33 1.11 -9.91
N LEU A 188 -1.44 0.04 -9.11
CA LEU A 188 -0.49 -0.26 -8.04
C LEU A 188 0.91 -0.56 -8.59
N LEU A 189 1.00 -1.34 -9.66
CA LEU A 189 2.27 -1.61 -10.35
C LEU A 189 2.91 -0.32 -10.88
N MET A 190 2.10 0.62 -11.40
CA MET A 190 2.57 1.93 -11.87
C MET A 190 3.08 2.80 -10.72
N LEU A 191 2.44 2.79 -9.56
CA LEU A 191 2.89 3.54 -8.37
C LEU A 191 4.21 2.99 -7.81
N PHE A 192 4.36 1.67 -7.80
CA PHE A 192 5.51 0.96 -7.26
C PHE A 192 6.36 0.31 -8.37
N TRP A 193 6.45 0.95 -9.55
CA TRP A 193 7.14 0.44 -10.74
C TRP A 193 8.60 0.05 -10.49
N PHE A 194 9.24 0.70 -9.54
CA PHE A 194 10.65 0.47 -9.15
C PHE A 194 10.84 -0.75 -8.24
N ASN A 195 9.75 -1.33 -7.71
CA ASN A 195 9.81 -2.49 -6.83
C ASN A 195 9.67 -3.80 -7.65
N PRO A 196 10.71 -4.64 -7.75
CA PRO A 196 10.66 -5.88 -8.53
C PRO A 196 9.63 -6.89 -7.99
N LEU A 197 9.35 -6.88 -6.68
CA LEU A 197 8.32 -7.76 -6.10
C LEU A 197 6.92 -7.44 -6.63
N CYS A 198 6.62 -6.17 -6.95
CA CYS A 198 5.34 -5.80 -7.55
C CYS A 198 5.17 -6.42 -8.94
N TRP A 199 6.22 -6.52 -9.73
CA TRP A 199 6.19 -7.17 -11.05
C TRP A 199 5.96 -8.68 -10.95
N LEU A 200 6.68 -9.33 -10.04
CA LEU A 200 6.49 -10.77 -9.77
C LEU A 200 5.09 -11.05 -9.23
N ALA A 201 4.61 -10.21 -8.32
CA ALA A 201 3.27 -10.30 -7.74
C ALA A 201 2.19 -10.09 -8.80
N TYR A 202 2.34 -9.10 -9.68
CA TYR A 202 1.42 -8.86 -10.78
C TYR A 202 1.33 -10.07 -11.73
N SER A 203 2.48 -10.67 -12.09
CA SER A 203 2.51 -11.89 -12.89
C SER A 203 1.82 -13.06 -12.20
N ALA A 204 2.09 -13.28 -10.90
CA ALA A 204 1.46 -14.34 -10.11
C ALA A 204 -0.05 -14.11 -9.95
N TYR A 205 -0.47 -12.87 -9.67
CA TYR A 205 -1.87 -12.46 -9.60
C TYR A 205 -2.63 -12.81 -10.89
N ARG A 206 -2.06 -12.48 -12.06
CA ARG A 206 -2.65 -12.79 -13.37
C ARG A 206 -2.79 -14.30 -13.59
N GLN A 207 -1.78 -15.09 -13.19
CA GLN A 207 -1.85 -16.55 -13.26
C GLN A 207 -2.95 -17.12 -12.36
N ASP A 208 -3.08 -16.60 -11.12
CA ASP A 208 -4.09 -17.06 -10.17
C ASP A 208 -5.51 -16.66 -10.61
N GLN A 209 -5.64 -15.53 -11.32
CA GLN A 209 -6.88 -15.09 -11.94
C GLN A 209 -7.38 -16.13 -12.97
N GLU A 210 -6.47 -16.61 -13.84
CA GLU A 210 -6.80 -17.64 -14.83
C GLU A 210 -7.20 -18.95 -14.16
N LEU A 211 -6.42 -19.42 -13.17
CA LEU A 211 -6.74 -20.63 -12.41
C LEU A 211 -8.10 -20.57 -11.72
N ALA A 212 -8.44 -19.41 -11.18
CA ALA A 212 -9.73 -19.17 -10.55
C ALA A 212 -10.88 -19.15 -11.57
N CYS A 213 -10.64 -18.61 -12.77
CA CYS A 213 -11.60 -18.60 -13.86
C CYS A 213 -11.88 -20.03 -14.36
N ASP A 214 -10.81 -20.79 -14.65
CA ASP A 214 -10.91 -22.19 -15.06
C ASP A 214 -11.71 -23.03 -14.04
N ALA A 215 -11.42 -22.86 -12.76
CA ALA A 215 -12.11 -23.56 -11.67
C ALA A 215 -13.61 -23.23 -11.57
N LEU A 216 -14.03 -22.03 -12.00
CA LEU A 216 -15.44 -21.64 -12.04
C LEU A 216 -16.14 -22.21 -13.27
N VAL A 217 -15.55 -22.05 -14.44
CA VAL A 217 -16.12 -22.52 -15.71
C VAL A 217 -16.35 -24.03 -15.69
N LEU A 218 -15.41 -24.76 -15.06
CA LEU A 218 -15.45 -26.22 -14.98
C LEU A 218 -16.05 -26.75 -13.68
N ALA A 219 -16.65 -25.89 -12.87
CA ALA A 219 -17.36 -26.32 -11.66
C ALA A 219 -18.55 -27.22 -12.03
N GLY A 220 -18.49 -28.53 -11.65
CA GLY A 220 -19.52 -29.49 -11.99
C GLY A 220 -19.50 -30.01 -13.44
N ALA A 221 -18.52 -29.57 -14.27
CA ALA A 221 -18.42 -30.04 -15.64
C ALA A 221 -18.05 -31.52 -15.73
N ALA A 222 -18.62 -32.23 -16.72
CA ALA A 222 -18.28 -33.60 -17.01
C ALA A 222 -16.82 -33.76 -17.44
N THR A 223 -16.27 -34.98 -17.28
CA THR A 223 -14.87 -35.27 -17.66
C THR A 223 -14.62 -34.99 -19.16
N ALA A 224 -15.62 -35.25 -20.02
CA ALA A 224 -15.55 -34.97 -21.44
C ALA A 224 -15.35 -33.46 -21.72
N ASP A 225 -16.07 -32.57 -21.00
CA ASP A 225 -15.97 -31.14 -21.15
C ASP A 225 -14.61 -30.62 -20.65
N LYS A 226 -14.09 -31.17 -19.55
CA LYS A 226 -12.74 -30.86 -19.06
C LYS A 226 -11.66 -31.22 -20.08
N ILE A 227 -11.81 -32.38 -20.75
CA ILE A 227 -10.91 -32.80 -21.82
C ILE A 227 -11.03 -31.84 -23.04
N ALA A 228 -12.27 -31.53 -23.44
CA ALA A 228 -12.53 -30.62 -24.55
C ALA A 228 -11.93 -29.22 -24.29
N TYR A 229 -12.10 -28.73 -23.07
CA TYR A 229 -11.51 -27.45 -22.64
C TYR A 229 -9.98 -27.50 -22.63
N GLY A 230 -9.38 -28.54 -22.08
CA GLY A 230 -7.93 -28.73 -22.07
C GLY A 230 -7.32 -28.75 -23.48
N LYS A 231 -8.01 -29.42 -24.45
CA LYS A 231 -7.61 -29.40 -25.87
C LYS A 231 -7.73 -27.99 -26.45
N ALA A 232 -8.78 -27.24 -26.13
CA ALA A 232 -8.95 -25.87 -26.61
C ALA A 232 -7.84 -24.95 -26.06
N LEU A 233 -7.47 -25.11 -24.78
CA LEU A 233 -6.35 -24.38 -24.19
C LEU A 233 -5.04 -24.65 -24.93
N LEU A 234 -4.75 -25.91 -25.26
CA LEU A 234 -3.54 -26.30 -25.99
C LEU A 234 -3.52 -25.72 -27.41
N SER A 235 -4.67 -25.68 -28.09
CA SER A 235 -4.78 -25.10 -29.45
C SER A 235 -4.56 -23.59 -29.49
N ASN A 236 -4.71 -22.92 -28.35
CA ASN A 236 -4.46 -21.46 -28.20
C ASN A 236 -3.04 -21.13 -27.70
N SER A 237 -2.17 -22.13 -27.50
CA SER A 237 -0.86 -21.95 -26.85
C SER A 237 0.25 -21.47 -27.80
N GLU A 238 -0.04 -20.68 -28.82
CA GLU A 238 1.03 -20.09 -29.61
C GLU A 238 1.75 -19.00 -28.81
N PRO A 239 3.10 -18.95 -28.88
CA PRO A 239 3.88 -17.96 -28.16
C PRO A 239 3.58 -16.57 -28.72
N THR A 240 2.73 -15.83 -28.03
CA THR A 240 2.49 -14.42 -28.36
C THR A 240 3.65 -13.56 -27.87
N PRO A 241 4.14 -12.60 -28.65
CA PRO A 241 5.10 -11.64 -28.15
C PRO A 241 4.51 -10.91 -26.94
N VAL A 242 5.35 -10.69 -25.92
CA VAL A 242 4.99 -10.00 -24.67
C VAL A 242 4.29 -8.69 -25.00
N SER A 243 2.97 -8.69 -24.94
CA SER A 243 2.20 -7.46 -25.13
C SER A 243 1.85 -6.89 -23.76
N TRP A 244 2.14 -5.60 -23.56
CA TRP A 244 1.82 -4.82 -22.37
C TRP A 244 0.31 -4.56 -22.22
N GLN A 245 -0.51 -5.45 -22.74
CA GLN A 245 -1.97 -5.33 -22.69
C GLN A 245 -2.50 -5.72 -21.29
N GLY A 246 -2.01 -5.07 -20.25
CA GLY A 246 -2.36 -5.34 -18.86
C GLY A 246 -3.85 -5.29 -18.52
N LEU A 247 -4.68 -4.79 -19.44
CA LEU A 247 -6.15 -4.71 -19.32
C LEU A 247 -6.87 -5.80 -20.12
N THR A 248 -6.15 -6.72 -20.77
CA THR A 248 -6.73 -7.85 -21.48
C THR A 248 -6.27 -9.16 -20.84
N THR A 249 -7.13 -10.17 -20.89
CA THR A 249 -6.77 -11.54 -20.54
C THR A 249 -6.01 -12.13 -21.74
N HIS A 250 -4.75 -12.53 -21.57
CA HIS A 250 -3.96 -13.16 -22.64
C HIS A 250 -3.49 -14.52 -22.18
N TYR A 251 -3.68 -15.50 -23.02
CA TYR A 251 -3.11 -16.83 -22.92
C TYR A 251 -1.61 -16.74 -23.23
N GLY A 252 -0.72 -16.98 -22.22
CA GLY A 252 0.68 -16.73 -22.57
C GLY A 252 1.69 -17.51 -21.86
N ASP A 253 2.14 -18.42 -21.60
CA ASP A 253 3.37 -19.10 -21.25
C ASP A 253 3.13 -20.62 -21.12
N VAL A 254 3.97 -21.45 -21.74
CA VAL A 254 3.91 -22.92 -21.67
C VAL A 254 3.85 -23.42 -20.22
N LYS A 255 4.57 -22.73 -19.32
CA LYS A 255 4.56 -23.05 -17.88
C LYS A 255 3.20 -22.78 -17.23
N GLN A 256 2.57 -21.67 -17.58
CA GLN A 256 1.25 -21.27 -17.12
C GLN A 256 0.19 -22.25 -17.64
N MET A 257 0.26 -22.60 -18.91
CA MET A 257 -0.61 -23.58 -19.53
C MET A 257 -0.52 -24.95 -18.84
N LYS A 258 0.71 -25.43 -18.58
CA LYS A 258 0.92 -26.68 -17.83
C LYS A 258 0.25 -26.63 -16.45
N GLN A 259 0.37 -25.50 -15.75
CA GLN A 259 -0.23 -25.33 -14.43
C GLN A 259 -1.76 -25.32 -14.50
N ARG A 260 -2.36 -24.64 -15.50
CA ARG A 260 -3.81 -24.68 -15.76
C ARG A 260 -4.28 -26.13 -15.99
N LEU A 261 -3.63 -26.87 -16.88
CA LEU A 261 -3.99 -28.26 -17.18
C LEU A 261 -3.89 -29.19 -15.95
N LEU A 262 -2.87 -29.03 -15.12
CA LEU A 262 -2.75 -29.81 -13.87
C LEU A 262 -3.88 -29.50 -12.89
N GLN A 263 -4.30 -28.24 -12.80
CA GLN A 263 -5.39 -27.82 -11.90
C GLN A 263 -6.78 -28.29 -12.37
N LEU A 264 -6.98 -28.60 -13.68
CA LEU A 264 -8.24 -29.16 -14.16
C LEU A 264 -8.60 -30.51 -13.51
N GLN A 265 -7.59 -31.21 -12.99
CA GLN A 265 -7.78 -32.51 -12.30
C GLN A 265 -8.13 -32.36 -10.81
N THR A 266 -7.80 -31.22 -10.20
CA THR A 266 -7.99 -30.97 -8.77
C THR A 266 -9.19 -30.07 -8.54
N GLN A 267 -10.28 -30.60 -8.01
CA GLN A 267 -11.44 -29.79 -7.60
C GLN A 267 -11.28 -29.40 -6.14
N GLN A 268 -10.84 -28.19 -5.89
CA GLN A 268 -10.82 -27.64 -4.53
C GLN A 268 -11.88 -26.53 -4.42
N GLY A 269 -12.67 -26.62 -3.33
CA GLY A 269 -13.71 -25.64 -3.05
C GLY A 269 -13.16 -24.28 -2.61
N PHE A 270 -13.97 -23.24 -2.76
CA PHE A 270 -13.64 -21.91 -2.22
C PHE A 270 -13.74 -21.91 -0.68
N SER A 271 -12.64 -21.56 0.01
CA SER A 271 -12.62 -21.47 1.48
C SER A 271 -12.87 -20.05 1.95
N LYS A 272 -14.11 -19.75 2.33
CA LYS A 272 -14.49 -18.44 2.92
C LYS A 272 -13.81 -18.20 4.27
N THR A 273 -13.65 -19.25 5.08
CA THR A 273 -13.04 -19.16 6.41
C THR A 273 -11.58 -18.73 6.33
N THR A 274 -10.81 -19.29 5.41
CA THR A 274 -9.41 -18.90 5.18
C THR A 274 -9.31 -17.44 4.75
N LEU A 275 -10.18 -16.99 3.85
CA LEU A 275 -10.18 -15.60 3.38
C LEU A 275 -10.51 -14.63 4.52
N VAL A 276 -11.54 -14.92 5.30
CA VAL A 276 -11.95 -14.09 6.45
C VAL A 276 -10.83 -14.03 7.50
N ALA A 277 -10.20 -15.17 7.81
CA ALA A 277 -9.10 -15.24 8.76
C ALA A 277 -7.88 -14.41 8.26
N ALA A 278 -7.54 -14.50 6.98
CA ALA A 278 -6.45 -13.73 6.40
C ALA A 278 -6.75 -12.22 6.38
N LEU A 279 -7.97 -11.82 6.04
CA LEU A 279 -8.42 -10.43 6.11
C LEU A 279 -8.36 -9.87 7.54
N ALA A 280 -8.87 -10.63 8.50
CA ALA A 280 -8.82 -10.25 9.91
C ALA A 280 -7.37 -10.08 10.42
N LEU A 281 -6.47 -10.98 10.00
CA LEU A 281 -5.05 -10.89 10.34
C LEU A 281 -4.40 -9.63 9.74
N VAL A 282 -4.65 -9.32 8.47
CA VAL A 282 -4.10 -8.11 7.81
C VAL A 282 -4.65 -6.84 8.44
N LEU A 283 -5.95 -6.80 8.76
CA LEU A 283 -6.55 -5.68 9.47
C LEU A 283 -5.94 -5.51 10.87
N ALA A 284 -5.80 -6.60 11.62
CA ALA A 284 -5.22 -6.56 12.96
C ALA A 284 -3.76 -6.09 12.94
N THR A 285 -2.96 -6.60 12.00
CA THR A 285 -1.55 -6.17 11.83
C THR A 285 -1.45 -4.73 11.33
N GLY A 286 -2.31 -4.30 10.39
CA GLY A 286 -2.36 -2.92 9.92
C GLY A 286 -2.70 -1.94 11.03
N LEU A 287 -3.70 -2.26 11.86
CA LEU A 287 -4.08 -1.47 13.04
C LEU A 287 -2.97 -1.46 14.09
N TRP A 288 -2.30 -2.60 14.32
CA TRP A 288 -1.19 -2.69 15.26
C TRP A 288 0.01 -1.83 14.83
N LEU A 289 0.34 -1.82 13.54
CA LEU A 289 1.42 -1.01 12.98
C LEU A 289 1.12 0.51 12.98
N GLN A 290 -0.16 0.90 13.03
CA GLN A 290 -0.58 2.30 13.20
C GLN A 290 -0.52 2.78 14.65
N GLN A 291 -0.39 1.87 15.62
CA GLN A 291 -0.23 2.28 17.01
C GLN A 291 1.14 2.94 17.17
N PRO A 292 1.21 4.15 17.74
CA PRO A 292 2.49 4.73 18.11
C PRO A 292 3.19 3.75 19.05
N VAL A 293 4.46 3.48 18.79
CA VAL A 293 5.26 2.62 19.67
C VAL A 293 5.25 3.26 21.06
N GLN A 294 4.37 2.80 21.91
CA GLN A 294 4.40 3.15 23.33
C GLN A 294 5.53 2.34 23.91
N ALA A 295 6.66 3.00 24.17
CA ALA A 295 7.62 2.47 25.13
C ALA A 295 6.83 2.18 26.40
N ALA A 296 6.93 0.94 26.88
CA ALA A 296 6.14 0.46 28.03
C ALA A 296 6.46 1.32 29.26
N SER A 297 5.65 2.36 29.49
CA SER A 297 5.65 3.13 30.70
C SER A 297 4.51 2.61 31.56
N THR A 298 4.84 1.72 32.44
CA THR A 298 4.00 1.35 33.57
C THR A 298 3.89 2.57 34.48
N THR A 299 2.88 3.42 34.28
CA THR A 299 2.52 4.39 35.32
C THR A 299 1.01 4.65 35.31
N ALA A 300 0.44 4.47 36.50
CA ALA A 300 -0.97 4.70 36.76
C ALA A 300 -1.40 6.12 36.39
N ALA A 301 -2.58 6.22 35.79
CA ALA A 301 -3.24 7.46 35.40
C ALA A 301 -3.24 8.53 36.49
N VAL A 302 -2.57 9.64 36.26
CA VAL A 302 -2.77 10.90 36.98
C VAL A 302 -3.65 11.81 36.12
N LYS A 303 -4.82 12.11 36.61
CA LYS A 303 -5.96 12.71 35.94
C LYS A 303 -5.86 14.24 35.70
N ASN A 304 -4.75 14.93 36.02
CA ASN A 304 -4.63 16.39 35.99
C ASN A 304 -3.22 16.90 35.58
N GLU A 305 -2.63 16.41 34.49
CA GLU A 305 -1.38 17.00 34.00
C GLU A 305 -1.65 18.22 33.09
N PRO A 306 -0.86 19.32 33.21
CA PRO A 306 -1.02 20.50 32.39
C PRO A 306 -0.58 20.24 30.94
N VAL A 307 -1.49 20.46 29.99
CA VAL A 307 -1.22 20.30 28.56
C VAL A 307 -0.70 21.62 28.00
N PRO A 308 0.39 21.65 27.23
CA PRO A 308 0.91 22.87 26.62
C PRO A 308 -0.06 23.41 25.57
N VAL A 309 -0.43 24.69 25.72
CA VAL A 309 -1.34 25.42 24.81
C VAL A 309 -0.52 26.25 23.81
N MET A 310 0.53 26.90 24.30
CA MET A 310 1.43 27.71 23.48
C MET A 310 2.87 27.51 23.95
N ARG A 311 3.76 27.24 22.98
CA ARG A 311 5.19 27.13 23.20
C ARG A 311 5.93 28.00 22.19
N ILE A 312 6.81 28.87 22.67
CA ILE A 312 7.66 29.71 21.83
C ILE A 312 9.04 29.06 21.80
N GLU A 313 9.54 28.83 20.59
CA GLU A 313 10.89 28.27 20.42
C GLU A 313 11.97 29.26 20.81
N PRO A 314 12.99 28.83 21.59
CA PRO A 314 14.14 29.69 21.89
C PRO A 314 14.92 30.01 20.60
N LYS A 315 15.32 31.25 20.44
CA LYS A 315 16.12 31.66 19.29
C LYS A 315 17.56 31.20 19.47
N TYR A 316 18.12 30.62 18.43
CA TYR A 316 19.54 30.21 18.44
C TYR A 316 20.44 31.44 18.56
N PRO A 317 21.40 31.51 19.50
CA PRO A 317 22.28 32.65 19.64
C PRO A 317 23.18 32.82 18.41
N ILE A 318 23.25 34.04 17.85
CA ILE A 318 24.01 34.33 16.62
C ILE A 318 25.47 33.89 16.75
N GLN A 319 26.09 34.24 17.87
CA GLN A 319 27.49 33.90 18.14
C GLN A 319 27.73 32.39 18.21
N ALA A 320 26.79 31.61 18.76
CA ALA A 320 26.87 30.16 18.81
C ALA A 320 26.67 29.55 17.41
N ALA A 321 25.80 30.13 16.60
CA ALA A 321 25.56 29.75 15.23
C ALA A 321 26.80 29.96 14.33
N GLU A 322 27.43 31.14 14.43
CA GLU A 322 28.66 31.47 13.69
C GLU A 322 29.83 30.53 14.05
N GLN A 323 29.93 30.15 15.32
CA GLN A 323 30.98 29.28 15.83
C GLN A 323 30.64 27.79 15.73
N LYS A 324 29.45 27.44 15.18
CA LYS A 324 28.94 26.06 15.07
C LYS A 324 28.92 25.33 16.42
N ILE A 325 28.54 26.02 17.48
CA ILE A 325 28.46 25.43 18.82
C ILE A 325 27.08 24.85 19.02
N GLU A 326 26.98 23.56 19.17
CA GLU A 326 25.77 22.79 19.54
C GLU A 326 25.77 22.49 21.04
N GLY A 327 24.56 22.16 21.58
CA GLY A 327 24.46 21.84 22.97
C GLY A 327 23.03 21.63 23.46
N TYR A 328 22.88 21.61 24.80
CA TYR A 328 21.57 21.43 25.40
C TYR A 328 21.45 22.18 26.73
N VAL A 329 20.19 22.46 27.12
CA VAL A 329 19.83 23.06 28.40
C VAL A 329 18.73 22.24 29.05
N ASP A 330 19.01 21.75 30.26
CA ASP A 330 18.00 21.16 31.14
C ASP A 330 17.48 22.25 32.08
N ALA A 331 16.20 22.57 32.01
CA ALA A 331 15.59 23.60 32.83
C ALA A 331 14.42 23.05 33.65
N LYS A 332 14.26 23.57 34.86
CA LYS A 332 13.08 23.34 35.70
C LYS A 332 12.25 24.61 35.78
N PHE A 333 10.93 24.46 35.83
CA PHE A 333 9.98 25.56 35.95
C PHE A 333 8.72 25.12 36.67
N ASP A 334 7.96 26.08 37.16
CA ASP A 334 6.69 25.84 37.83
C ASP A 334 5.55 26.31 36.91
N ILE A 335 4.40 25.63 36.96
CA ILE A 335 3.19 25.99 36.23
C ILE A 335 2.12 26.40 37.25
N SER A 336 1.59 27.61 37.10
CA SER A 336 0.52 28.10 37.95
C SER A 336 -0.82 27.40 37.66
N ALA A 337 -1.80 27.50 38.56
CA ALA A 337 -3.15 26.97 38.39
C ALA A 337 -3.86 27.49 37.13
N GLN A 338 -3.44 28.66 36.60
CA GLN A 338 -3.92 29.28 35.35
C GLN A 338 -3.13 28.87 34.11
N GLY A 339 -2.11 27.99 34.25
CA GLY A 339 -1.30 27.51 33.14
C GLY A 339 -0.11 28.41 32.74
N LYS A 340 0.24 29.44 33.54
CA LYS A 340 1.42 30.27 33.29
C LYS A 340 2.68 29.62 33.85
N VAL A 341 3.77 29.68 33.07
CA VAL A 341 5.11 29.28 33.51
C VAL A 341 5.71 30.35 34.40
N SER A 342 6.36 29.95 35.46
CA SER A 342 7.07 30.79 36.43
C SER A 342 8.27 30.05 37.02
N ASN A 343 9.17 30.76 37.71
CA ASN A 343 10.29 30.21 38.45
C ASN A 343 11.21 29.28 37.61
N VAL A 344 11.57 29.77 36.39
CA VAL A 344 12.44 29.04 35.47
C VAL A 344 13.87 28.99 36.02
N ARG A 345 14.43 27.79 36.16
CA ARG A 345 15.79 27.54 36.70
C ARG A 345 16.56 26.61 35.80
N ILE A 346 17.78 26.98 35.44
CA ILE A 346 18.67 26.08 34.69
C ILE A 346 19.29 25.07 35.67
N VAL A 347 19.11 23.80 35.37
CA VAL A 347 19.67 22.68 36.14
C VAL A 347 21.05 22.31 35.58
N ARG A 348 21.12 22.27 34.24
CA ARG A 348 22.34 21.89 33.52
C ARG A 348 22.36 22.55 32.17
N SER A 349 23.51 23.08 31.73
CA SER A 349 23.69 23.57 30.37
C SER A 349 25.05 23.15 29.82
N VAL A 350 25.09 22.83 28.54
CA VAL A 350 26.31 22.43 27.83
C VAL A 350 26.27 23.03 26.43
N PRO A 351 27.21 23.94 26.05
CA PRO A 351 28.20 24.61 26.91
C PRO A 351 27.55 25.58 27.89
N GLN A 352 28.15 25.71 29.07
CA GLN A 352 27.57 26.51 30.15
C GLN A 352 27.45 28.00 29.77
N GLY A 353 26.29 28.60 30.01
CA GLY A 353 26.03 30.00 29.77
C GLY A 353 25.70 30.41 28.32
N THR A 354 25.92 29.53 27.34
CA THR A 354 25.72 29.85 25.92
C THR A 354 24.24 29.95 25.54
N PHE A 355 23.45 29.00 26.00
CA PHE A 355 22.03 28.86 25.63
C PHE A 355 21.07 29.26 26.78
N ASP A 356 21.57 29.51 27.98
CA ASP A 356 20.79 29.70 29.19
C ASP A 356 19.78 30.85 29.05
N LYS A 357 20.25 32.00 28.63
CA LYS A 357 19.43 33.21 28.54
C LYS A 357 18.27 33.09 27.55
N VAL A 358 18.53 32.50 26.39
CA VAL A 358 17.51 32.33 25.34
C VAL A 358 16.50 31.26 25.75
N SER A 359 16.94 30.23 26.47
CA SER A 359 16.08 29.19 27.04
C SER A 359 15.14 29.74 28.10
N ILE A 360 15.62 30.53 29.04
CA ILE A 360 14.81 31.16 30.08
C ILE A 360 13.75 32.06 29.44
N THR A 361 14.18 32.93 28.52
CA THR A 361 13.27 33.88 27.84
C THR A 361 12.17 33.19 27.04
N ALA A 362 12.45 32.04 26.44
CA ALA A 362 11.45 31.26 25.71
C ALA A 362 10.49 30.55 26.67
N LEU A 363 11.02 29.89 27.72
CA LEU A 363 10.22 29.15 28.68
C LEU A 363 9.26 30.01 29.46
N GLU A 364 9.63 31.25 29.82
CA GLU A 364 8.77 32.21 30.50
C GLU A 364 7.53 32.59 29.69
N GLN A 365 7.58 32.44 28.37
CA GLN A 365 6.47 32.75 27.44
C GLN A 365 5.59 31.53 27.15
N TRP A 366 5.93 30.35 27.66
CA TRP A 366 5.12 29.16 27.46
C TRP A 366 3.82 29.25 28.26
N GLN A 367 2.76 28.70 27.68
CA GLN A 367 1.46 28.59 28.33
C GLN A 367 0.95 27.16 28.27
N TYR A 368 0.38 26.71 29.37
CA TYR A 368 -0.25 25.42 29.56
C TYR A 368 -1.74 25.57 29.81
N SER A 369 -2.48 24.47 29.71
CA SER A 369 -3.90 24.44 30.08
C SER A 369 -4.07 24.71 31.58
N ALA A 370 -5.10 25.47 31.94
CA ALA A 370 -5.45 25.70 33.33
C ALA A 370 -5.96 24.40 33.97
N THR A 371 -5.24 23.86 34.95
CA THR A 371 -5.61 22.64 35.68
C THR A 371 -6.24 22.92 37.02
N GLY A 372 -6.25 24.19 37.48
CA GLY A 372 -6.70 24.60 38.78
C GLY A 372 -5.74 24.24 39.92
N GLN A 373 -4.59 23.64 39.62
CA GLN A 373 -3.56 23.26 40.58
C GLN A 373 -2.19 23.75 40.12
N GLU A 374 -1.30 24.04 41.07
CA GLU A 374 0.10 24.34 40.78
C GLU A 374 0.90 23.08 40.57
N HIS A 375 1.70 23.06 39.50
CA HIS A 375 2.67 21.99 39.22
C HIS A 375 4.08 22.56 39.38
N LYS A 376 4.85 21.99 40.30
CA LYS A 376 6.22 22.45 40.60
C LYS A 376 7.27 21.52 40.06
N ASP A 377 8.46 22.10 39.79
CA ASP A 377 9.64 21.37 39.33
C ASP A 377 9.47 20.57 38.04
N MET A 378 8.65 21.09 37.10
CA MET A 378 8.55 20.50 35.77
C MET A 378 9.88 20.59 35.04
N LEU A 379 10.37 19.50 34.49
CA LEU A 379 11.67 19.43 33.78
C LEU A 379 11.47 19.45 32.26
N VAL A 380 12.29 20.23 31.58
CA VAL A 380 12.39 20.26 30.11
C VAL A 380 13.82 20.24 29.65
N LYS A 381 14.10 19.52 28.58
CA LYS A 381 15.36 19.54 27.85
C LYS A 381 15.21 20.27 26.54
N LEU A 382 16.02 21.30 26.30
CA LEU A 382 16.10 22.05 25.05
C LEU A 382 17.43 21.71 24.39
N GLU A 383 17.39 21.10 23.22
CA GLU A 383 18.57 20.75 22.43
C GLU A 383 18.76 21.76 21.30
N PHE A 384 19.97 22.29 21.18
CA PHE A 384 20.41 23.24 20.16
C PHE A 384 21.34 22.51 19.19
N ALA A 385 20.85 22.17 17.98
CA ALA A 385 21.60 21.53 16.93
C ALA A 385 21.55 22.34 15.63
N LEU A 386 22.62 22.27 14.85
CA LEU A 386 22.74 23.00 13.58
C LEU A 386 22.18 22.21 12.41
N ASP A 387 22.30 20.88 12.45
CA ASP A 387 21.70 19.95 11.49
C ASP A 387 20.60 19.15 12.17
N LEU A 388 19.36 19.37 11.73
CA LEU A 388 18.23 18.50 12.06
C LEU A 388 18.38 17.23 11.23
N LEU A 389 19.12 16.27 11.74
CA LEU A 389 19.08 14.91 11.20
C LEU A 389 17.68 14.32 11.47
N ASP A 390 17.05 13.78 10.45
CA ASP A 390 15.80 12.98 10.48
C ASP A 390 16.02 11.68 11.30
N THR A 391 16.40 11.81 12.55
CA THR A 391 16.45 10.69 13.47
C THR A 391 15.14 10.63 14.23
N PRO A 392 14.44 9.48 14.28
CA PRO A 392 13.25 9.34 15.13
C PRO A 392 13.65 9.61 16.56
N MET A 393 13.07 10.63 17.16
CA MET A 393 13.38 11.12 18.50
C MET A 393 13.27 10.01 19.54
N GLU A 394 14.38 9.73 20.23
CA GLU A 394 14.42 8.94 21.43
C GLU A 394 13.70 9.73 22.55
N ARG A 395 12.60 9.18 23.07
CA ARG A 395 11.84 9.80 24.13
C ARG A 395 12.63 9.69 25.45
N VAL A 396 13.01 10.82 26.00
CA VAL A 396 13.59 10.85 27.35
C VAL A 396 12.44 10.84 28.35
N GLU A 397 12.29 9.73 29.09
CA GLU A 397 11.39 9.62 30.23
C GLU A 397 11.89 10.49 31.38
N VAL A 398 11.00 11.33 31.90
CA VAL A 398 11.27 12.05 33.14
C VAL A 398 10.84 11.18 34.29
N THR A 399 11.78 10.60 35.00
CA THR A 399 11.54 9.89 36.26
C THR A 399 11.24 10.92 37.36
N PRO A 400 10.15 10.78 38.13
CA PRO A 400 9.94 11.61 39.31
C PRO A 400 11.03 11.35 40.33
N THR A 401 11.66 12.39 40.82
CA THR A 401 12.70 12.29 41.86
C THR A 401 12.08 11.70 43.12
N GLU A 402 12.59 10.55 43.60
CA GLU A 402 12.25 10.00 44.89
C GLU A 402 12.46 11.06 46.00
N LYS A 403 11.46 11.19 46.86
CA LYS A 403 11.58 11.95 48.09
C LYS A 403 12.57 11.22 49.00
N HIS A 404 13.75 11.76 49.20
CA HIS A 404 14.54 11.43 50.37
C HIS A 404 13.88 12.03 51.60
N ASN A 405 13.55 11.14 52.53
CA ASN A 405 13.21 11.49 53.92
C ASN A 405 14.39 12.16 54.62
#